data_1ee2037c067bd1315694aa249a60ebb6
#
_entry.id   1ee2037c067bd1315694aa249a60ebb6
#
_cell.length_a   1.000
_cell.length_b   1.000
_cell.length_c   1.000
_cell.angle_alpha   90.00
_cell.angle_beta   90.00
_cell.angle_gamma   90.00
#
_symmetry.space_group_name_H-M   'P 1'
#
loop_
_entity.id
_entity.type
_entity.pdbx_description
1 polymer ?
#
loop_
_entity_poly.entity_id
_entity_poly.type
_entity_poly.pdbx_seq_one_letter_code
_entity_poly.pdbx_strand_id
1 'polypeptide(L)' 'MRKSWVILLFKNKKLKIWRTYENNIWDSPLYTVIGYYDGSYRDAVKFAKEYLV' A
#
# COMPACT_ATOMS: atom_id res chain seq x y z
N MET A 1 -11.41 4.18 -15.30
CA MET A 1 -11.61 3.19 -14.24
C MET A 1 -10.65 3.47 -13.08
N ARG A 2 -11.19 3.60 -11.88
CA ARG A 2 -10.33 3.84 -10.71
C ARG A 2 -9.62 2.58 -10.29
N LYS A 3 -8.37 2.72 -9.96
CA LYS A 3 -7.58 1.63 -9.40
C LYS A 3 -7.45 1.85 -7.90
N SER A 4 -7.64 0.78 -7.16
CA SER A 4 -7.49 0.83 -5.69
C SER A 4 -6.17 0.17 -5.32
N TRP A 5 -5.44 0.83 -4.43
CA TRP A 5 -4.12 0.39 -3.99
C TRP A 5 -4.14 0.21 -2.48
N VAL A 6 -3.42 -0.78 -2.00
CA VAL A 6 -3.21 -0.98 -0.58
C VAL A 6 -1.75 -0.70 -0.27
N ILE A 7 -1.52 0.05 0.81
CA ILE A 7 -0.17 0.42 1.23
C ILE A 7 0.22 -0.47 2.39
N LEU A 8 1.34 -1.17 2.22
CA LEU A 8 1.85 -2.12 3.20
C LEU A 8 3.18 -1.65 3.75
N LEU A 9 3.31 -1.70 5.08
CA LEU A 9 4.58 -1.41 5.73
C LEU A 9 5.19 -2.72 6.21
N PHE A 10 6.34 -3.06 5.65
CA PHE A 10 7.06 -4.28 6.01
C PHE A 10 7.94 -4.06 7.23
N LYS A 11 8.35 -5.14 7.88
CA LYS A 11 9.15 -5.08 9.10
C LYS A 11 10.48 -4.34 8.95
N ASN A 12 11.06 -4.38 7.75
CA ASN A 12 12.30 -3.67 7.47
C ASN A 12 12.08 -2.20 7.15
N LYS A 13 10.91 -1.65 7.48
CA LYS A 13 10.51 -0.26 7.26
C LYS A 13 10.37 0.10 5.79
N LYS A 14 10.24 -0.88 4.91
CA LYS A 14 9.97 -0.64 3.50
C LYS A 14 8.48 -0.62 3.25
N LEU A 15 8.06 0.26 2.35
CA LEU A 15 6.68 0.35 1.90
C LEU A 15 6.52 -0.37 0.57
N LYS A 16 5.38 -1.03 0.41
CA LYS A 16 4.99 -1.60 -0.87
C LYS A 16 3.54 -1.23 -1.16
N ILE A 17 3.23 -1.12 -2.44
CA ILE A 17 1.91 -0.74 -2.90
C ILE A 17 1.40 -1.84 -3.80
N TRP A 18 0.31 -2.48 -3.40
CA TRP A 18 -0.30 -3.57 -4.14
C TRP A 18 -1.69 -3.18 -4.62
N ARG A 19 -2.13 -3.77 -5.72
CA ARG A 19 -3.50 -3.58 -6.19
C ARG A 19 -4.42 -4.46 -5.35
N THR A 20 -5.46 -3.85 -4.80
CA THR A 20 -6.33 -4.53 -3.85
C THR A 20 -7.08 -5.71 -4.45
N TYR A 21 -7.48 -5.62 -5.71
CA TYR A 21 -8.25 -6.69 -6.32
C TYR A 21 -7.42 -7.82 -6.93
N GLU A 22 -6.13 -7.60 -7.11
CA GLU A 22 -5.23 -8.60 -7.67
C GLU A 22 -4.51 -9.41 -6.59
N ASN A 23 -4.49 -8.90 -5.39
CA ASN A 23 -3.75 -9.50 -4.29
C ASN A 23 -4.66 -9.78 -3.13
N ASN A 24 -4.53 -10.98 -2.57
CA ASN A 24 -5.19 -11.30 -1.32
C ASN A 24 -4.42 -10.63 -0.20
N ILE A 25 -5.11 -9.76 0.53
CA ILE A 25 -4.50 -9.04 1.64
C ILE A 25 -4.83 -9.79 2.91
N TRP A 26 -3.83 -10.45 3.46
CA TRP A 26 -3.99 -11.24 4.67
C TRP A 26 -3.27 -10.57 5.81
N ASP A 27 -3.73 -10.85 7.02
CA ASP A 27 -2.94 -10.49 8.19
C ASP A 27 -1.67 -11.33 8.17
N SER A 28 -0.53 -10.66 8.20
CA SER A 28 0.76 -11.32 8.10
C SER A 28 1.73 -10.72 9.10
N PRO A 29 2.59 -11.54 9.71
CA PRO A 29 3.64 -11.00 10.58
C PRO A 29 4.71 -10.27 9.79
N LEU A 30 4.69 -10.35 8.46
CA LEU A 30 5.69 -9.73 7.61
C LEU A 30 5.39 -8.27 7.30
N TYR A 31 4.13 -7.87 7.36
CA TYR A 31 3.74 -6.50 7.02
C TYR A 31 2.48 -6.09 7.76
N THR A 32 2.26 -4.77 7.78
CA THR A 32 1.04 -4.17 8.33
C THR A 32 0.39 -3.33 7.24
N VAL A 33 -0.92 -3.45 7.08
CA VAL A 33 -1.67 -2.59 6.17
C VAL A 33 -1.85 -1.24 6.85
N ILE A 34 -1.31 -0.18 6.24
CA ILE A 34 -1.38 1.16 6.82
C ILE A 34 -2.38 2.07 6.14
N GLY A 35 -2.86 1.70 4.97
CA GLY A 35 -3.87 2.51 4.31
C GLY A 35 -4.24 2.00 2.93
N TYR A 36 -5.23 2.68 2.36
CA TYR A 36 -5.73 2.42 1.01
C TYR A 36 -5.77 3.72 0.23
N TYR A 37 -5.60 3.63 -1.06
CA TYR A 37 -5.64 4.80 -1.92
C TYR A 37 -6.31 4.45 -3.24
N ASP A 38 -7.20 5.31 -3.71
CA ASP A 38 -7.84 5.19 -5.03
C ASP A 38 -7.23 6.23 -5.96
N GLY A 39 -6.77 5.78 -7.11
CA GLY A 39 -6.20 6.66 -8.10
C GLY A 39 -5.09 5.98 -8.89
N SER A 40 -4.15 6.79 -9.39
CA SER A 40 -3.03 6.26 -10.15
C SER A 40 -1.94 5.71 -9.24
N TYR A 41 -1.13 4.82 -9.78
CA TYR A 41 0.00 4.26 -9.03
C TYR A 41 0.96 5.36 -8.55
N ARG A 42 1.22 6.34 -9.41
CA ARG A 42 2.10 7.47 -9.07
C ARG A 42 1.59 8.21 -7.83
N ASP A 43 0.27 8.47 -7.80
CA ASP A 43 -0.33 9.16 -6.66
C ASP A 43 -0.32 8.29 -5.42
N ALA A 44 -0.50 6.98 -5.57
CA ALA A 44 -0.43 6.05 -4.45
C ALA A 44 0.97 6.03 -3.84
N VAL A 45 2.00 6.06 -4.66
CA VAL A 45 3.39 6.13 -4.19
C VAL A 45 3.61 7.42 -3.39
N LYS A 46 3.10 8.52 -3.91
CA LYS A 46 3.22 9.81 -3.25
C LYS A 46 2.52 9.81 -1.89
N PHE A 47 1.32 9.25 -1.85
CA PHE A 47 0.55 9.10 -0.62
C PHE A 47 1.30 8.26 0.40
N ALA A 48 1.87 7.15 -0.04
CA ALA A 48 2.61 6.24 0.85
C ALA A 48 3.85 6.91 1.45
N LYS A 49 4.56 7.70 0.65
CA LYS A 49 5.76 8.40 1.13
C LYS A 49 5.47 9.35 2.28
N GLU A 50 4.27 9.89 2.35
CA GLU A 50 3.88 10.79 3.43
C GLU A 50 3.85 10.09 4.79
N TYR A 51 3.70 8.77 4.81
CA TYR A 51 3.74 8.01 6.04
C TYR A 51 5.13 7.88 6.64
N LEU A 52 6.15 8.08 5.82
CA LEU A 52 7.55 7.95 6.27
C LEU A 52 8.16 9.25 6.78
N VAL A 53 7.45 10.32 6.63
CA VAL A 53 7.95 11.65 7.04
C VAL A 53 7.66 11.91 8.50
#